data_adcdf7223bafc011738a40f6ca02d940
#
_entry.id   adcdf7223bafc011738a40f6ca02d940
#
_cell.length_a   1.000
_cell.length_b   1.000
_cell.length_c   1.000
_cell.angle_alpha   90.00
_cell.angle_beta   90.00
_cell.angle_gamma   90.00
#
_symmetry.space_group_name_H-M   'P 1'
#
loop_
_entity.id
_entity.type
_entity.pdbx_description
1 polymer ?
#
loop_
_entity_poly.entity_id
_entity_poly.type
_entity_poly.pdbx_seq_one_letter_code
_entity_poly.pdbx_strand_id
1 'polypeptide(L)'
;MKTVTLYTDGACSGNPGPGGWGAILEYMGHEKEMSGGEVKTTNNRMELTAVIRGLQALKEPCIVELYSDSKYVIDALQKGWAVGWRKRGWIKSDKKPALNPDLWEVLLTLTETHQLNYHWVKGHADNPMNNRCDELAVSEWKKLKM
;
A
#
# COMPACT_ATOMS: atom_id res chain seq x y z
N MET A 1 -5.63 20.41 8.89
CA MET A 1 -4.73 19.28 8.61
C MET A 1 -4.02 19.52 7.29
N LYS A 2 -2.75 19.12 7.24
CA LYS A 2 -2.01 19.16 5.98
C LYS A 2 -2.56 18.14 5.00
N THR A 3 -2.54 18.48 3.71
CA THR A 3 -2.89 17.54 2.65
C THR A 3 -1.60 17.06 1.99
N VAL A 4 -1.39 15.75 1.98
CA VAL A 4 -0.24 15.12 1.33
C VAL A 4 -0.72 14.17 0.26
N THR A 5 0.14 13.89 -0.72
CA THR A 5 -0.14 12.88 -1.73
C THR A 5 0.79 11.70 -1.50
N LEU A 6 0.23 10.49 -1.52
CA LEU A 6 0.99 9.26 -1.33
C LEU A 6 0.77 8.36 -2.55
N TYR A 7 1.88 8.03 -3.22
CA TYR A 7 1.91 7.09 -4.33
C TYR A 7 2.55 5.79 -3.84
N THR A 8 1.98 4.66 -4.18
CA THR A 8 2.47 3.36 -3.69
C THR A 8 2.44 2.31 -4.78
N ASP A 9 3.35 1.35 -4.68
CA ASP A 9 3.32 0.15 -5.51
C ASP A 9 4.03 -1.01 -4.79
N GLY A 10 3.65 -2.22 -5.17
CA GLY A 10 4.27 -3.44 -4.66
C GLY A 10 4.50 -4.41 -5.81
N ALA A 11 5.57 -5.17 -5.73
CA ALA A 11 5.91 -6.14 -6.76
C ALA A 11 6.52 -7.38 -6.12
N CYS A 12 6.36 -8.52 -6.76
CA CYS A 12 6.87 -9.79 -6.25
C CYS A 12 7.38 -10.63 -7.41
N SER A 13 8.55 -11.21 -7.23
CA SER A 13 9.12 -12.14 -8.20
C SER A 13 8.68 -13.56 -7.85
N GLY A 14 7.57 -14.00 -8.46
CA GLY A 14 6.86 -15.19 -8.01
C GLY A 14 5.86 -14.82 -6.90
N ASN A 15 4.96 -15.74 -6.58
CA ASN A 15 3.90 -15.42 -5.63
C ASN A 15 3.52 -16.69 -4.87
N PRO A 16 4.24 -17.05 -3.76
CA PRO A 16 5.22 -16.23 -3.04
C PRO A 16 6.62 -16.22 -3.64
N GLY A 17 7.42 -15.26 -3.21
CA GLY A 17 8.80 -15.10 -3.62
C GLY A 17 9.39 -13.82 -3.08
N PRO A 18 10.60 -13.42 -3.52
CA PRO A 18 11.17 -12.14 -3.16
C PRO A 18 10.27 -11.00 -3.66
N GLY A 19 10.00 -10.04 -2.80
CA GLY A 19 9.15 -8.92 -3.16
C GLY A 19 9.72 -7.60 -2.70
N GLY A 20 9.20 -6.52 -3.29
CA GLY A 20 9.59 -5.17 -2.92
C GLY A 20 8.39 -4.25 -2.93
N TRP A 21 8.54 -3.12 -2.26
CA TRP A 21 7.55 -2.06 -2.23
C TRP A 21 8.22 -0.72 -2.45
N GLY A 22 7.46 0.21 -3.01
CA GLY A 22 7.90 1.58 -3.19
C GLY A 22 6.80 2.54 -2.83
N ALA A 23 7.16 3.68 -2.25
CA ALA A 23 6.23 4.72 -1.87
C ALA A 23 6.88 6.09 -2.04
N ILE A 24 6.08 7.07 -2.47
CA ILE A 24 6.53 8.46 -2.60
C ILE A 24 5.52 9.34 -1.91
N LEU A 25 5.99 10.10 -0.91
CA LEU A 25 5.21 11.14 -0.26
C LEU A 25 5.54 12.47 -0.90
N GLU A 26 4.50 13.23 -1.24
CA GLU A 26 4.66 14.57 -1.80
C GLU A 26 3.91 15.58 -0.94
N TYR A 27 4.60 16.64 -0.57
CA TYR A 27 4.00 17.76 0.15
C TYR A 27 4.62 19.07 -0.32
N MET A 28 3.80 19.97 -0.84
CA MET A 28 4.23 21.31 -1.30
C MET A 28 5.44 21.26 -2.24
N GLY A 29 5.46 20.31 -3.18
CA GLY A 29 6.53 20.16 -4.14
C GLY A 29 7.75 19.38 -3.65
N HIS A 30 7.77 18.96 -2.40
CA HIS A 30 8.84 18.13 -1.85
C HIS A 30 8.42 16.67 -1.91
N GLU A 31 9.32 15.83 -2.39
CA GLU A 31 9.06 14.40 -2.53
C GLU A 31 10.01 13.60 -1.65
N LYS A 32 9.48 12.56 -1.01
CA LYS A 32 10.27 11.61 -0.23
C LYS A 32 10.02 10.22 -0.76
N GLU A 33 11.06 9.58 -1.29
CA GLU A 33 10.99 8.21 -1.76
C GLU A 33 11.33 7.24 -0.62
N MET A 34 10.58 6.14 -0.56
CA MET A 34 10.81 5.07 0.42
C MET A 34 10.66 3.75 -0.32
N SER A 35 11.45 2.76 0.07
CA SER A 35 11.36 1.43 -0.50
C SER A 35 11.92 0.39 0.44
N GLY A 36 11.58 -0.87 0.20
CA GLY A 36 12.09 -1.99 0.96
C GLY A 36 11.69 -3.30 0.31
N GLY A 37 12.19 -4.40 0.86
CA GLY A 37 11.90 -5.70 0.31
C GLY A 37 11.84 -6.79 1.36
N GLU A 38 11.28 -7.94 0.98
CA GLU A 38 11.20 -9.13 1.81
C GLU A 38 11.57 -10.35 0.99
N VAL A 39 12.29 -11.28 1.60
CA VAL A 39 12.82 -12.46 0.93
C VAL A 39 11.70 -13.38 0.43
N LYS A 40 10.64 -13.50 1.21
CA LYS A 40 9.51 -14.35 0.85
C LYS A 40 8.20 -13.64 1.23
N THR A 41 7.44 -13.22 0.22
CA THR A 41 6.22 -12.46 0.41
C THR A 41 5.29 -12.67 -0.79
N THR A 42 4.23 -11.89 -0.87
CA THR A 42 3.29 -11.91 -1.99
C THR A 42 3.09 -10.50 -2.53
N ASN A 43 2.56 -10.41 -3.74
CA ASN A 43 2.26 -9.10 -4.35
C ASN A 43 1.34 -8.27 -3.46
N ASN A 44 0.26 -8.88 -2.96
CA ASN A 44 -0.70 -8.15 -2.12
C ASN A 44 -0.07 -7.66 -0.81
N ARG A 45 0.80 -8.47 -0.20
CA ARG A 45 1.50 -8.03 1.02
C ARG A 45 2.40 -6.83 0.75
N MET A 46 3.07 -6.81 -0.40
CA MET A 46 3.93 -5.66 -0.77
C MET A 46 3.09 -4.42 -1.07
N GLU A 47 1.94 -4.57 -1.70
CA GLU A 47 1.02 -3.45 -1.92
C GLU A 47 0.55 -2.85 -0.59
N LEU A 48 0.16 -3.69 0.35
CA LEU A 48 -0.25 -3.23 1.70
C LEU A 48 0.91 -2.56 2.43
N THR A 49 2.10 -3.17 2.37
CA THR A 49 3.28 -2.66 3.06
C THR A 49 3.66 -1.27 2.56
N ALA A 50 3.55 -1.02 1.25
CA ALA A 50 3.84 0.29 0.69
C ALA A 50 2.95 1.38 1.30
N VAL A 51 1.65 1.12 1.41
CA VAL A 51 0.71 2.07 2.00
C VAL A 51 1.01 2.27 3.50
N ILE A 52 1.23 1.18 4.21
CA ILE A 52 1.55 1.22 5.64
C ILE A 52 2.80 2.08 5.89
N ARG A 53 3.87 1.81 5.16
CA ARG A 53 5.13 2.54 5.34
C ARG A 53 5.00 4.01 4.98
N GLY A 54 4.24 4.32 3.93
CA GLY A 54 3.96 5.71 3.56
C GLY A 54 3.22 6.44 4.67
N LEU A 55 2.18 5.85 5.23
CA LEU A 55 1.41 6.48 6.30
C LEU A 55 2.22 6.59 7.59
N GLN A 56 3.05 5.59 7.90
CA GLN A 56 3.91 5.62 9.09
C GLN A 56 4.95 6.75 9.03
N ALA A 57 5.30 7.22 7.86
CA ALA A 57 6.25 8.32 7.71
C ALA A 57 5.65 9.68 8.05
N LEU A 58 4.33 9.78 8.18
CA LEU A 58 3.65 11.01 8.56
C LEU A 58 3.74 11.21 10.06
N LYS A 59 4.11 12.44 10.47
CA LYS A 59 4.35 12.76 11.89
C LYS A 59 3.13 13.36 12.58
N GLU A 60 2.08 13.67 11.83
CA GLU A 60 0.86 14.26 12.35
C GLU A 60 -0.33 13.80 11.50
N PRO A 61 -1.56 13.90 12.01
CA PRO A 61 -2.74 13.58 11.20
C PRO A 61 -2.78 14.43 9.94
N CYS A 62 -3.03 13.78 8.81
CA CYS A 62 -3.06 14.43 7.50
C CYS A 62 -4.28 14.00 6.70
N ILE A 63 -4.65 14.82 5.73
CA ILE A 63 -5.50 14.39 4.62
C ILE A 63 -4.54 13.77 3.61
N VAL A 64 -4.78 12.52 3.21
CA VAL A 64 -3.90 11.77 2.33
C VAL A 64 -4.62 11.43 1.04
N GLU A 65 -4.11 11.94 -0.09
CA GLU A 65 -4.57 11.52 -1.42
C GLU A 65 -3.74 10.29 -1.80
N LEU A 66 -4.33 9.11 -1.72
CA LEU A 66 -3.63 7.84 -1.98
C LEU A 66 -3.85 7.39 -3.41
N TYR A 67 -2.76 7.20 -4.16
CA TYR A 67 -2.77 6.70 -5.54
C TYR A 67 -2.14 5.31 -5.57
N SER A 68 -2.88 4.31 -6.00
CA SER A 68 -2.40 2.93 -6.10
C SER A 68 -3.07 2.23 -7.28
N ASP A 69 -2.36 1.33 -7.93
CA ASP A 69 -2.92 0.48 -8.98
C ASP A 69 -3.50 -0.83 -8.42
N SER A 70 -3.37 -1.06 -7.12
CA SER A 70 -3.90 -2.25 -6.48
C SER A 70 -5.39 -2.12 -6.20
N LYS A 71 -6.22 -2.77 -7.01
CA LYS A 71 -7.67 -2.82 -6.76
C LYS A 71 -7.98 -3.51 -5.44
N TYR A 72 -7.19 -4.52 -5.08
CA TYR A 72 -7.34 -5.22 -3.81
C TYR A 72 -7.30 -4.24 -2.63
N VAL A 73 -6.28 -3.39 -2.59
CA VAL A 73 -6.12 -2.43 -1.49
C VAL A 73 -7.17 -1.32 -1.56
N ILE A 74 -7.31 -0.70 -2.72
CA ILE A 74 -8.23 0.44 -2.89
C ILE A 74 -9.68 0.03 -2.61
N ASP A 75 -10.14 -1.08 -3.20
CA ASP A 75 -11.52 -1.52 -3.01
C ASP A 75 -11.79 -1.94 -1.57
N ALA A 76 -10.87 -2.67 -0.95
CA ALA A 76 -11.07 -3.11 0.43
C ALA A 76 -11.16 -1.95 1.41
N LEU A 77 -10.44 -0.87 1.15
CA LEU A 77 -10.52 0.34 1.98
C LEU A 77 -11.74 1.20 1.61
N GLN A 78 -11.90 1.51 0.34
CA GLN A 78 -12.93 2.45 -0.10
C GLN A 78 -14.34 1.90 0.08
N LYS A 79 -14.53 0.61 -0.15
CA LYS A 79 -15.84 -0.04 -0.02
C LYS A 79 -16.12 -0.55 1.39
N GLY A 80 -15.16 -0.40 2.30
CA GLY A 80 -15.33 -0.79 3.70
C GLY A 80 -15.20 -2.29 3.96
N TRP A 81 -14.70 -3.07 2.99
CA TRP A 81 -14.57 -4.52 3.15
C TRP A 81 -13.62 -4.88 4.29
N ALA A 82 -12.47 -4.22 4.35
CA ALA A 82 -11.46 -4.54 5.37
C ALA A 82 -11.98 -4.26 6.78
N VAL A 83 -12.70 -3.18 6.98
CA VAL A 83 -13.33 -2.86 8.27
C VAL A 83 -14.34 -3.95 8.64
N GLY A 84 -15.11 -4.42 7.66
CA GLY A 84 -16.05 -5.52 7.86
C GLY A 84 -15.35 -6.83 8.25
N TRP A 85 -14.25 -7.14 7.58
CA TRP A 85 -13.47 -8.34 7.93
C TRP A 85 -12.99 -8.29 9.37
N ARG A 86 -12.43 -7.14 9.79
CA ARG A 86 -11.96 -6.96 11.18
C ARG A 86 -13.09 -7.17 12.18
N LYS A 87 -14.26 -6.61 11.90
CA LYS A 87 -15.44 -6.75 12.78
C LYS A 87 -15.89 -8.18 12.94
N ARG A 88 -15.69 -9.02 11.91
CA ARG A 88 -16.09 -10.43 11.92
C ARG A 88 -14.94 -11.37 12.31
N GLY A 89 -13.88 -10.84 12.94
CA GLY A 89 -12.73 -11.66 13.35
C GLY A 89 -11.91 -12.16 12.16
N TRP A 90 -11.79 -11.33 11.12
CA TRP A 90 -11.04 -11.62 9.89
C TRP A 90 -11.67 -12.73 9.06
N ILE A 91 -12.99 -12.71 9.00
CA ILE A 91 -13.77 -13.58 8.14
C ILE A 91 -14.49 -12.73 7.10
N LYS A 92 -14.40 -13.15 5.83
CA LYS A 92 -15.07 -12.47 4.73
C LYS A 92 -16.57 -12.84 4.70
N SER A 93 -17.33 -12.11 3.89
CA SER A 93 -18.78 -12.34 3.76
C SER A 93 -19.12 -13.76 3.24
N ASP A 94 -18.20 -14.39 2.49
CA ASP A 94 -18.38 -15.77 2.01
C ASP A 94 -17.95 -16.82 3.05
N LYS A 95 -17.68 -16.39 4.28
CA LYS A 95 -17.25 -17.21 5.43
C LYS A 95 -15.84 -17.79 5.31
N LYS A 96 -15.08 -17.38 4.29
CA LYS A 96 -13.67 -17.77 4.15
C LYS A 96 -12.78 -16.78 4.93
N PRO A 97 -11.61 -17.24 5.40
CA PRO A 97 -10.69 -16.34 6.09
C PRO A 97 -10.23 -15.18 5.20
N ALA A 98 -10.18 -13.99 5.76
CA ALA A 98 -9.55 -12.85 5.08
C ALA A 98 -8.03 -13.04 5.12
N LEU A 99 -7.36 -12.74 4.01
CA LEU A 99 -5.90 -12.84 3.93
C LEU A 99 -5.24 -11.60 4.52
N ASN A 100 -4.00 -11.77 4.99
CA ASN A 100 -3.16 -10.69 5.47
C ASN A 100 -3.74 -9.91 6.66
N PRO A 101 -4.36 -10.57 7.65
CA PRO A 101 -4.98 -9.86 8.77
C PRO A 101 -3.97 -9.03 9.57
N ASP A 102 -2.71 -9.49 9.66
CA ASP A 102 -1.65 -8.76 10.34
C ASP A 102 -1.42 -7.38 9.74
N LEU A 103 -1.29 -7.31 8.41
CA LEU A 103 -1.07 -6.05 7.71
C LEU A 103 -2.33 -5.19 7.69
N TRP A 104 -3.50 -5.80 7.50
CA TRP A 104 -4.74 -5.04 7.51
C TRP A 104 -5.01 -4.39 8.86
N GLU A 105 -4.67 -5.06 9.97
CA GLU A 105 -4.85 -4.47 11.30
C GLU A 105 -4.01 -3.20 11.46
N VAL A 106 -2.75 -3.25 11.04
CA VAL A 106 -1.86 -2.09 11.08
C VAL A 106 -2.40 -0.97 10.19
N LEU A 107 -2.79 -1.31 8.96
CA LEU A 107 -3.28 -0.32 8.01
C LEU A 107 -4.58 0.34 8.47
N LEU A 108 -5.54 -0.43 8.96
CA LEU A 108 -6.81 0.13 9.45
C LEU A 108 -6.59 1.06 10.63
N THR A 109 -5.66 0.72 11.53
CA THR A 109 -5.32 1.59 12.65
C THR A 109 -4.75 2.93 12.14
N LEU A 110 -3.91 2.89 11.12
CA LEU A 110 -3.37 4.11 10.51
C LEU A 110 -4.46 4.95 9.84
N THR A 111 -5.44 4.31 9.19
CA THR A 111 -6.53 5.05 8.54
C THR A 111 -7.45 5.73 9.56
N GLU A 112 -7.45 5.29 10.81
CA GLU A 112 -8.20 5.95 11.88
C GLU A 112 -7.56 7.28 12.28
N THR A 113 -6.25 7.43 12.08
CA THR A 113 -5.50 8.65 12.40
C THR A 113 -5.56 9.69 11.29
N HIS A 114 -5.58 9.22 10.04
CA HIS A 114 -5.56 10.10 8.87
C HIS A 114 -6.89 10.06 8.12
N GLN A 115 -7.13 11.07 7.30
CA GLN A 115 -8.30 11.10 6.41
C GLN A 115 -7.82 10.76 5.01
N LEU A 116 -8.21 9.58 4.50
CA LEU A 116 -7.75 9.11 3.19
C LEU A 116 -8.80 9.33 2.11
N ASN A 117 -8.34 9.80 0.96
CA ASN A 117 -9.11 9.84 -0.27
C ASN A 117 -8.42 8.88 -1.26
N TYR A 118 -9.18 8.02 -1.90
CA TYR A 118 -8.66 6.90 -2.68
C TYR A 118 -8.73 7.17 -4.17
N HIS A 119 -7.62 6.93 -4.88
CA HIS A 119 -7.53 7.09 -6.32
C HIS A 119 -6.91 5.82 -6.92
N TRP A 120 -7.72 5.05 -7.63
CA TRP A 120 -7.21 3.89 -8.33
C TRP A 120 -6.58 4.32 -9.64
N VAL A 121 -5.33 3.90 -9.87
CA VAL A 121 -4.58 4.18 -11.09
C VAL A 121 -4.61 2.93 -11.96
N LYS A 122 -5.15 3.04 -13.17
CA LYS A 122 -5.27 1.90 -14.08
C LYS A 122 -3.93 1.63 -14.76
N GLY A 123 -3.16 0.66 -14.21
CA GLY A 123 -1.88 0.26 -14.79
C GLY A 123 -0.82 1.36 -14.68
N HIS A 124 0.30 1.16 -15.38
CA HIS A 124 1.46 2.06 -15.25
C HIS A 124 1.45 3.24 -16.22
N ALA A 125 0.50 3.29 -17.16
CA ALA A 125 0.60 4.16 -18.32
C ALA A 125 0.47 5.66 -18.01
N ASP A 126 -0.31 6.03 -16.98
CA ASP A 126 -0.78 7.40 -16.84
C ASP A 126 -0.28 8.15 -15.61
N ASN A 127 0.54 7.54 -14.76
CA ASN A 127 1.02 8.21 -13.56
C ASN A 127 2.51 7.99 -13.35
N PRO A 128 3.36 9.01 -13.69
CA PRO A 128 4.80 8.89 -13.57
C PRO A 128 5.27 8.55 -12.15
N MET A 129 4.57 9.05 -11.12
CA MET A 129 4.93 8.80 -9.73
C MET A 129 4.69 7.34 -9.36
N ASN A 130 3.58 6.74 -9.83
CA ASN A 130 3.33 5.31 -9.60
C ASN A 130 4.31 4.45 -10.41
N ASN A 131 4.73 4.90 -11.59
CA ASN A 131 5.77 4.23 -12.37
C ASN A 131 7.10 4.23 -11.60
N ARG A 132 7.42 5.35 -10.94
CA ARG A 132 8.62 5.42 -10.10
C ARG A 132 8.53 4.48 -8.90
N CYS A 133 7.34 4.37 -8.29
CA CYS A 133 7.12 3.41 -7.20
C CYS A 133 7.34 1.97 -7.66
N ASP A 134 6.91 1.63 -8.88
CA ASP A 134 7.15 0.32 -9.46
C ASP A 134 8.65 0.06 -9.63
N GLU A 135 9.40 1.03 -10.16
CA GLU A 135 10.84 0.92 -10.29
C GLU A 135 11.52 0.65 -8.93
N LEU A 136 11.09 1.38 -7.90
CA LEU A 136 11.61 1.19 -6.54
C LEU A 136 11.32 -0.22 -6.03
N ALA A 137 10.09 -0.67 -6.19
CA ALA A 137 9.66 -2.01 -5.75
C ALA A 137 10.43 -3.11 -6.45
N VAL A 138 10.57 -3.03 -7.77
CA VAL A 138 11.29 -4.02 -8.57
C VAL A 138 12.79 -4.02 -8.21
N SER A 139 13.37 -2.83 -8.04
CA SER A 139 14.78 -2.71 -7.63
C SER A 139 15.03 -3.44 -6.30
N GLU A 140 14.09 -3.34 -5.36
CA GLU A 140 14.25 -3.98 -4.05
C GLU A 140 14.22 -5.51 -4.13
N TRP A 141 13.27 -6.11 -4.87
CA TRP A 141 13.26 -7.57 -4.94
C TRP A 141 14.41 -8.13 -5.79
N LYS A 142 14.90 -7.36 -6.77
CA LYS A 142 16.07 -7.79 -7.54
C LYS A 142 17.31 -7.92 -6.68
N LYS A 143 17.51 -7.04 -5.70
CA LYS A 143 18.61 -7.13 -4.74
C LYS A 143 18.57 -8.45 -3.96
N LEU A 144 17.38 -8.94 -3.67
CA LEU A 144 17.19 -10.15 -2.86
C LEU A 144 17.43 -11.45 -3.64
N LYS A 145 17.49 -11.38 -4.97
CA LYS A 145 17.75 -12.54 -5.82
C LYS A 145 19.24 -12.78 -6.08
N MET A 146 20.06 -11.88 -5.67
CA MET A 146 21.50 -11.95 -5.89
C MET A 146 22.19 -12.86 -4.88
#